data_0616731f4e1674b0e6c9c57db119b3d0
#
_entry.id   0616731f4e1674b0e6c9c57db119b3d0
#
_cell.length_a   1.000
_cell.length_b   1.000
_cell.length_c   1.000
_cell.angle_alpha   90.00
_cell.angle_beta   90.00
_cell.angle_gamma   90.00
#
_symmetry.space_group_name_H-M   'P 1'
#
loop_
_entity.id
_entity.type
_entity.pdbx_description
1 polymer ?
#
loop_
_entity_poly.entity_id
_entity_poly.type
_entity_poly.pdbx_seq_one_letter_code
_entity_poly.pdbx_strand_id
1 'polypeptide(L)'
;KVFLVGFDGMDPTLARRLMAEGKLPNLSRLAREGTFSPLQTTQPSESPTAWASFATGVNPGKHNIFDFLVRDFETYMPDLAMVRKEPPEFLWGLVPTRKPRILSTRGGTSFWVHAGRDGIGSVVLTVPVTFPVEGVEHSDLLAGFPLPDIRGTVGTFSYWATDLSPAEAGNTEFGGILERLAFESGAASTVLVGPDNPAVAERRRLTTPLTVRWSEGSPRAELQLGGQAVRLEAGGWSDWIPVTFTVNPLVRVRGMVQLH
;
A
#
# COMPACT_ATOMS: atom_id res chain seq x y z
N LYS A 1 5.93 24.78 17.56
CA LYS A 1 5.54 23.76 16.57
C LYS A 1 6.77 23.31 15.80
N VAL A 2 6.89 22.02 15.53
CA VAL A 2 7.95 21.41 14.72
C VAL A 2 7.29 20.73 13.53
N PHE A 3 7.86 20.89 12.34
CA PHE A 3 7.43 20.21 11.12
C PHE A 3 8.62 19.37 10.62
N LEU A 4 8.39 18.08 10.44
CA LEU A 4 9.34 17.15 9.85
C LEU A 4 8.82 16.73 8.47
N VAL A 5 9.59 17.00 7.42
CA VAL A 5 9.25 16.60 6.06
C VAL A 5 10.35 15.69 5.56
N GLY A 6 10.02 14.42 5.38
CA GLY A 6 10.96 13.40 4.92
C GLY A 6 10.87 13.18 3.43
N PHE A 7 12.00 13.13 2.75
CA PHE A 7 12.14 12.75 1.35
C PHE A 7 12.95 11.47 1.27
N ASP A 8 12.35 10.43 0.71
CA ASP A 8 13.07 9.18 0.49
C ASP A 8 14.11 9.34 -0.62
N GLY A 9 15.29 8.73 -0.45
CA GLY A 9 16.36 8.73 -1.44
C GLY A 9 16.95 10.09 -1.78
N MET A 10 16.81 11.13 -0.94
CA MET A 10 17.34 12.46 -1.21
C MET A 10 18.87 12.49 -1.09
N ASP A 11 19.56 12.60 -2.24
CA ASP A 11 21.01 12.77 -2.30
C ASP A 11 21.41 14.24 -2.08
N PRO A 12 22.26 14.55 -1.08
CA PRO A 12 22.66 15.93 -0.77
C PRO A 12 23.54 16.58 -1.85
N THR A 13 24.29 15.79 -2.63
CA THR A 13 25.13 16.30 -3.71
C THR A 13 24.28 16.73 -4.90
N LEU A 14 23.31 15.89 -5.27
CA LEU A 14 22.34 16.21 -6.29
C LEU A 14 21.49 17.43 -5.90
N ALA A 15 21.03 17.47 -4.65
CA ALA A 15 20.27 18.61 -4.13
C ALA A 15 21.06 19.92 -4.22
N ARG A 16 22.32 19.94 -3.83
CA ARG A 16 23.20 21.12 -3.95
C ARG A 16 23.36 21.57 -5.39
N ARG A 17 23.58 20.64 -6.32
CA ARG A 17 23.69 20.94 -7.74
C ARG A 17 22.41 21.57 -8.27
N LEU A 18 21.25 20.99 -8.00
CA LEU A 18 19.96 21.51 -8.45
C LEU A 18 19.60 22.86 -7.81
N MET A 19 19.99 23.08 -6.56
CA MET A 19 19.88 24.39 -5.92
C MET A 19 20.73 25.46 -6.62
N ALA A 20 21.99 25.12 -6.95
CA ALA A 20 22.90 26.02 -7.67
C ALA A 20 22.39 26.34 -9.10
N GLU A 21 21.74 25.37 -9.75
CA GLU A 21 21.11 25.56 -11.06
C GLU A 21 19.75 26.32 -10.99
N GLY A 22 19.31 26.72 -9.80
CA GLY A 22 18.04 27.43 -9.59
C GLY A 22 16.79 26.55 -9.72
N LYS A 23 16.94 25.23 -9.85
CA LYS A 23 15.83 24.26 -10.02
C LYS A 23 15.09 23.94 -8.72
N LEU A 24 15.69 24.25 -7.57
CA LEU A 24 15.10 24.03 -6.24
C LEU A 24 15.05 25.34 -5.43
N PRO A 25 14.23 26.34 -5.87
CA PRO A 25 14.24 27.68 -5.27
C PRO A 25 13.79 27.68 -3.80
N ASN A 26 12.82 26.87 -3.42
CA ASN A 26 12.32 26.79 -2.05
C ASN A 26 13.37 26.13 -1.11
N LEU A 27 14.02 25.07 -1.59
CA LEU A 27 15.08 24.42 -0.80
C LEU A 27 16.29 25.34 -0.65
N SER A 28 16.63 26.09 -1.71
CA SER A 28 17.67 27.14 -1.67
C SER A 28 17.33 28.23 -0.66
N ARG A 29 16.08 28.63 -0.55
CA ARG A 29 15.62 29.61 0.45
C ARG A 29 15.78 29.04 1.86
N LEU A 30 15.29 27.83 2.11
CA LEU A 30 15.44 27.16 3.42
C LEU A 30 16.91 26.98 3.81
N ALA A 31 17.79 26.66 2.86
CA ALA A 31 19.22 26.52 3.12
C ALA A 31 19.89 27.87 3.49
N ARG A 32 19.40 29.00 2.97
CA ARG A 32 19.89 30.34 3.33
C ARG A 32 19.34 30.84 4.67
N GLU A 33 18.09 30.52 4.97
CA GLU A 33 17.41 30.95 6.21
C GLU A 33 17.73 30.01 7.41
N GLY A 34 18.24 28.83 7.12
CA GLY A 34 18.59 27.81 8.10
C GLY A 34 19.92 27.15 7.83
N THR A 35 19.97 25.82 7.95
CA THR A 35 21.20 25.03 7.72
C THR A 35 20.90 23.90 6.73
N PHE A 36 21.79 23.73 5.75
CA PHE A 36 21.78 22.56 4.87
C PHE A 36 23.06 21.75 5.08
N SER A 37 22.91 20.53 5.55
CA SER A 37 24.04 19.63 5.90
C SER A 37 23.76 18.22 5.39
N PRO A 38 24.77 17.47 4.94
CA PRO A 38 24.62 16.05 4.70
C PRO A 38 24.25 15.32 5.98
N LEU A 39 23.36 14.35 5.88
CA LEU A 39 23.00 13.43 6.94
C LEU A 39 23.49 12.03 6.56
N GLN A 40 24.30 11.43 7.42
CA GLN A 40 24.74 10.05 7.20
C GLN A 40 23.56 9.10 7.44
N THR A 41 23.34 8.18 6.49
CA THR A 41 22.30 7.17 6.61
C THR A 41 22.75 6.00 7.50
N THR A 42 21.84 5.06 7.71
CA THR A 42 22.08 3.81 8.45
C THR A 42 23.00 2.84 7.69
N GLN A 43 23.47 1.82 8.39
CA GLN A 43 24.13 0.65 7.80
C GLN A 43 23.29 -0.62 8.14
N PRO A 44 22.73 -1.30 7.14
CA PRO A 44 22.74 -0.98 5.71
C PRO A 44 21.91 0.28 5.36
N SER A 45 22.19 0.86 4.18
CA SER A 45 21.59 2.11 3.70
C SER A 45 20.24 1.92 2.99
N GLU A 46 19.45 0.98 3.46
CA GLU A 46 18.13 0.66 2.90
C GLU A 46 17.04 1.57 3.47
N SER A 47 16.07 1.95 2.63
CA SER A 47 14.98 2.84 3.04
C SER A 47 14.24 2.36 4.28
N PRO A 48 13.78 1.10 4.40
CA PRO A 48 13.07 0.65 5.59
C PRO A 48 13.93 0.69 6.84
N THR A 49 15.25 0.47 6.71
CA THR A 49 16.21 0.55 7.81
C THR A 49 16.37 1.99 8.31
N ALA A 50 16.50 2.93 7.38
CA ALA A 50 16.65 4.35 7.69
C ALA A 50 15.36 4.92 8.34
N TRP A 51 14.19 4.59 7.78
CA TRP A 51 12.90 5.03 8.33
C TRP A 51 12.58 4.40 9.68
N ALA A 52 12.93 3.13 9.89
CA ALA A 52 12.78 2.50 11.20
C ALA A 52 13.68 3.17 12.25
N SER A 53 14.92 3.49 11.88
CA SER A 53 15.85 4.24 12.76
C SER A 53 15.36 5.66 13.04
N PHE A 54 14.83 6.36 12.03
CA PHE A 54 14.19 7.67 12.18
C PHE A 54 13.03 7.62 13.17
N ALA A 55 12.11 6.68 12.98
CA ALA A 55 10.92 6.56 13.82
C ALA A 55 11.25 6.24 15.28
N THR A 56 12.24 5.38 15.52
CA THR A 56 12.52 4.83 16.86
C THR A 56 13.70 5.46 17.58
N GLY A 57 14.56 6.19 16.86
CA GLY A 57 15.79 6.73 17.41
C GLY A 57 16.85 5.68 17.80
N VAL A 58 16.70 4.43 17.32
CA VAL A 58 17.63 3.34 17.60
C VAL A 58 18.23 2.76 16.32
N ASN A 59 19.34 2.05 16.46
CA ASN A 59 20.04 1.45 15.32
C ASN A 59 19.37 0.14 14.84
N PRO A 60 19.74 -0.36 13.64
CA PRO A 60 19.16 -1.57 13.05
C PRO A 60 19.23 -2.81 13.95
N GLY A 61 20.28 -2.98 14.71
CA GLY A 61 20.42 -4.09 15.65
C GLY A 61 19.40 -4.10 16.79
N LYS A 62 18.73 -2.95 17.05
CA LYS A 62 17.67 -2.84 18.06
C LYS A 62 16.27 -2.86 17.48
N HIS A 63 16.05 -2.27 16.30
CA HIS A 63 14.74 -2.29 15.67
C HIS A 63 14.53 -3.47 14.72
N ASN A 64 15.56 -4.25 14.42
CA ASN A 64 15.53 -5.50 13.64
C ASN A 64 15.05 -5.35 12.18
N ILE A 65 15.15 -4.17 11.59
CA ILE A 65 14.85 -3.95 10.18
C ILE A 65 16.17 -3.62 9.47
N PHE A 66 16.58 -4.48 8.54
CA PHE A 66 17.85 -4.36 7.81
C PHE A 66 17.64 -4.18 6.30
N ASP A 67 16.48 -4.58 5.78
CA ASP A 67 16.15 -4.56 4.35
C ASP A 67 14.62 -4.59 4.17
N PHE A 68 14.16 -4.54 2.93
CA PHE A 68 12.75 -4.81 2.55
C PHE A 68 12.37 -6.27 2.76
N LEU A 69 13.32 -7.18 2.56
CA LEU A 69 13.11 -8.61 2.63
C LEU A 69 13.91 -9.23 3.78
N VAL A 70 13.35 -10.27 4.33
CA VAL A 70 13.98 -11.15 5.31
C VAL A 70 13.81 -12.60 4.84
N ARG A 71 14.79 -13.44 5.17
CA ARG A 71 14.63 -14.87 4.97
C ARG A 71 13.74 -15.45 6.07
N ASP A 72 12.69 -16.13 5.68
CA ASP A 72 11.97 -17.03 6.57
C ASP A 72 12.85 -18.26 6.86
N PHE A 73 13.16 -18.51 8.12
CA PHE A 73 14.07 -19.59 8.52
C PHE A 73 13.45 -20.99 8.50
N GLU A 74 12.13 -21.09 8.41
CA GLU A 74 11.42 -22.37 8.30
C GLU A 74 11.31 -22.80 6.83
N THR A 75 10.94 -21.89 5.96
CA THR A 75 10.70 -22.16 4.53
C THR A 75 11.89 -21.82 3.63
N TYR A 76 12.84 -21.03 4.13
CA TYR A 76 13.96 -20.42 3.40
C TYR A 76 13.55 -19.49 2.26
N MET A 77 12.27 -19.12 2.20
CA MET A 77 11.74 -18.21 1.22
C MET A 77 11.88 -16.76 1.69
N PRO A 78 11.94 -15.78 0.77
CA PRO A 78 11.90 -14.36 1.11
C PRO A 78 10.51 -13.97 1.61
N ASP A 79 10.46 -13.15 2.66
CA ASP A 79 9.24 -12.52 3.17
C ASP A 79 9.51 -11.04 3.45
N LEU A 80 8.45 -10.25 3.67
CA LEU A 80 8.59 -8.84 4.02
C LEU A 80 9.20 -8.68 5.41
N ALA A 81 10.29 -7.89 5.50
CA ALA A 81 11.00 -7.70 6.76
C ALA A 81 10.20 -6.89 7.79
N MET A 82 9.29 -6.00 7.37
CA MET A 82 8.63 -5.02 8.23
C MET A 82 7.35 -5.52 8.90
N VAL A 83 6.72 -6.54 8.32
CA VAL A 83 5.44 -7.09 8.80
C VAL A 83 5.42 -8.60 8.68
N ARG A 84 4.74 -9.25 9.61
CA ARG A 84 4.44 -10.67 9.56
C ARG A 84 2.93 -10.87 9.48
N LYS A 85 2.49 -11.66 8.51
CA LYS A 85 1.09 -12.03 8.33
C LYS A 85 0.80 -13.32 9.12
N GLU A 86 -0.17 -13.26 10.01
CA GLU A 86 -0.72 -14.43 10.68
C GLU A 86 -2.03 -14.80 9.99
N PRO A 87 -2.15 -16.01 9.41
CA PRO A 87 -3.37 -16.46 8.75
C PRO A 87 -4.51 -16.61 9.76
N PRO A 88 -5.77 -16.64 9.29
CA PRO A 88 -6.90 -16.97 10.15
C PRO A 88 -6.77 -18.43 10.64
N GLU A 89 -7.24 -18.68 11.85
CA GLU A 89 -7.34 -20.05 12.39
C GLU A 89 -8.76 -20.56 12.23
N PHE A 90 -8.88 -21.88 11.97
CA PHE A 90 -10.16 -22.55 11.80
C PHE A 90 -10.26 -23.78 12.69
N LEU A 91 -11.39 -23.93 13.36
CA LEU A 91 -11.75 -25.17 14.02
C LEU A 91 -12.28 -26.15 12.98
N TRP A 92 -11.64 -27.33 12.88
CA TRP A 92 -11.92 -28.36 11.86
C TRP A 92 -11.91 -27.87 10.41
N GLY A 93 -11.18 -26.78 10.12
CA GLY A 93 -11.12 -26.18 8.77
C GLY A 93 -12.40 -25.48 8.30
N LEU A 94 -13.43 -25.38 9.14
CA LEU A 94 -14.75 -24.87 8.75
C LEU A 94 -15.17 -23.61 9.52
N VAL A 95 -14.84 -23.53 10.81
CA VAL A 95 -15.29 -22.42 11.66
C VAL A 95 -14.11 -21.50 11.96
N PRO A 96 -14.12 -20.23 11.50
CA PRO A 96 -13.04 -19.31 11.80
C PRO A 96 -13.03 -18.97 13.30
N THR A 97 -11.93 -19.30 13.97
CA THR A 97 -11.73 -19.04 15.40
C THR A 97 -10.88 -17.81 15.66
N ARG A 98 -10.01 -17.46 14.72
CA ARG A 98 -9.18 -16.25 14.79
C ARG A 98 -9.17 -15.53 13.44
N LYS A 99 -9.32 -14.22 13.47
CA LYS A 99 -9.19 -13.37 12.29
C LYS A 99 -7.72 -13.29 11.85
N PRO A 100 -7.43 -13.09 10.54
CA PRO A 100 -6.08 -12.80 10.09
C PRO A 100 -5.54 -11.56 10.79
N ARG A 101 -4.25 -11.55 11.09
CA ARG A 101 -3.57 -10.42 11.74
C ARG A 101 -2.31 -10.07 10.96
N ILE A 102 -1.96 -8.79 11.03
CA ILE A 102 -0.67 -8.31 10.56
C ILE A 102 0.03 -7.70 11.77
N LEU A 103 1.25 -8.15 12.01
CA LEU A 103 2.08 -7.70 13.13
C LEU A 103 3.29 -6.97 12.58
N SER A 104 3.67 -5.87 13.22
CA SER A 104 4.96 -5.24 12.95
C SER A 104 6.09 -6.13 13.48
N THR A 105 7.13 -6.29 12.69
CA THR A 105 8.38 -6.95 13.08
C THR A 105 9.41 -5.95 13.61
N ARG A 106 9.14 -4.65 13.43
CA ARG A 106 9.99 -3.58 13.92
C ARG A 106 10.00 -3.55 15.44
N GLY A 107 11.19 -3.65 16.01
CA GLY A 107 11.43 -3.39 17.43
C GLY A 107 11.46 -1.89 17.75
N GLY A 108 11.44 -1.59 19.04
CA GLY A 108 11.48 -0.21 19.55
C GLY A 108 10.10 0.47 19.51
N THR A 109 10.03 1.63 20.14
CA THR A 109 8.83 2.48 20.22
C THR A 109 9.11 3.77 19.44
N SER A 110 8.15 4.22 18.65
CA SER A 110 8.31 5.45 17.88
C SER A 110 8.37 6.68 18.78
N PHE A 111 9.16 7.70 18.38
CA PHE A 111 9.36 8.89 19.20
C PHE A 111 8.06 9.66 19.45
N TRP A 112 7.13 9.66 18.53
CA TRP A 112 5.80 10.27 18.72
C TRP A 112 4.93 9.57 19.76
N VAL A 113 5.16 8.27 20.02
CA VAL A 113 4.50 7.57 21.13
C VAL A 113 5.03 8.08 22.48
N HIS A 114 6.34 8.30 22.57
CA HIS A 114 6.95 8.92 23.76
C HIS A 114 6.43 10.35 23.95
N ALA A 115 6.41 11.15 22.88
CA ALA A 115 5.87 12.51 22.90
C ALA A 115 4.40 12.55 23.38
N GLY A 116 3.55 11.63 22.87
CA GLY A 116 2.15 11.52 23.29
C GLY A 116 1.99 11.20 24.76
N ARG A 117 2.83 10.33 25.32
CA ARG A 117 2.84 10.03 26.77
C ARG A 117 3.19 11.26 27.64
N ASP A 118 3.98 12.16 27.08
CA ASP A 118 4.33 13.44 27.70
C ASP A 118 3.32 14.57 27.38
N GLY A 119 2.18 14.23 26.79
CA GLY A 119 1.11 15.17 26.44
C GLY A 119 1.39 16.01 25.18
N ILE A 120 2.41 15.65 24.38
CA ILE A 120 2.75 16.35 23.14
C ILE A 120 2.07 15.65 21.97
N GLY A 121 1.00 16.27 21.44
CA GLY A 121 0.29 15.76 20.28
C GLY A 121 1.10 15.81 19.01
N SER A 122 0.97 14.78 18.19
CA SER A 122 1.65 14.61 16.91
C SER A 122 0.67 14.27 15.78
N VAL A 123 0.94 14.74 14.57
CA VAL A 123 0.28 14.29 13.36
C VAL A 123 1.35 13.62 12.50
N VAL A 124 1.21 12.32 12.26
CA VAL A 124 2.18 11.50 11.52
C VAL A 124 1.52 10.98 10.27
N LEU A 125 2.02 11.38 9.11
CA LEU A 125 1.42 11.05 7.82
C LEU A 125 2.40 10.24 6.97
N THR A 126 2.01 9.05 6.61
CA THR A 126 2.67 8.17 5.62
C THR A 126 4.15 7.88 5.85
N VAL A 127 4.62 7.98 7.11
CA VAL A 127 5.99 7.59 7.45
C VAL A 127 6.15 6.09 7.21
N PRO A 128 7.17 5.65 6.43
CA PRO A 128 7.40 4.23 6.19
C PRO A 128 7.68 3.43 7.48
N VAL A 129 7.41 2.14 7.44
CA VAL A 129 7.60 1.18 8.54
C VAL A 129 6.75 1.52 9.79
N THR A 130 5.56 2.09 9.57
CA THR A 130 4.61 2.45 10.64
C THR A 130 3.31 1.64 10.62
N PHE A 131 3.19 0.67 9.72
CA PHE A 131 2.05 -0.25 9.72
C PHE A 131 2.40 -1.59 10.41
N PRO A 132 1.51 -2.18 11.24
CA PRO A 132 0.28 -1.59 11.79
C PRO A 132 0.54 -0.39 12.70
N VAL A 133 -0.47 0.49 12.79
CA VAL A 133 -0.36 1.71 13.59
C VAL A 133 -0.19 1.37 15.07
N GLU A 134 0.79 1.99 15.72
CA GLU A 134 0.95 1.96 17.18
C GLU A 134 -0.17 2.77 17.86
N GLY A 135 -0.62 2.32 19.01
CA GLY A 135 -1.51 3.13 19.84
C GLY A 135 -0.77 4.36 20.38
N VAL A 136 -1.28 5.54 20.06
CA VAL A 136 -0.66 6.82 20.45
C VAL A 136 -1.71 7.71 21.09
N GLU A 137 -1.35 8.28 22.24
CA GLU A 137 -2.20 9.25 22.91
C GLU A 137 -2.02 10.64 22.28
N HIS A 138 -3.10 11.42 22.24
CA HIS A 138 -3.13 12.81 21.76
C HIS A 138 -2.60 13.03 20.33
N SER A 139 -2.63 12.00 19.47
CA SER A 139 -1.98 12.04 18.15
C SER A 139 -2.81 11.36 17.06
N ASP A 140 -2.66 11.83 15.81
CA ASP A 140 -3.26 11.25 14.63
C ASP A 140 -2.19 10.57 13.79
N LEU A 141 -2.37 9.30 13.47
CA LEU A 141 -1.45 8.52 12.63
C LEU A 141 -2.14 7.98 11.39
N LEU A 142 -1.56 8.28 10.24
CA LEU A 142 -1.80 7.58 8.98
C LEU A 142 -0.56 6.78 8.63
N ALA A 143 -0.65 5.46 8.70
CA ALA A 143 0.47 4.57 8.42
C ALA A 143 1.00 4.76 6.99
N GLY A 144 2.32 4.60 6.84
CA GLY A 144 2.99 4.49 5.56
C GLY A 144 3.22 3.03 5.13
N PHE A 145 4.12 2.86 4.15
CA PHE A 145 4.54 1.54 3.67
C PHE A 145 4.98 0.62 4.84
N PRO A 146 4.65 -0.67 4.85
CA PRO A 146 3.92 -1.47 3.86
C PRO A 146 2.41 -1.59 4.16
N LEU A 147 1.66 -0.50 4.06
CA LEU A 147 0.20 -0.55 4.21
C LEU A 147 -0.41 -1.43 3.12
N PRO A 148 -1.05 -2.55 3.46
CA PRO A 148 -1.64 -3.41 2.45
C PRO A 148 -2.89 -2.79 1.83
N ASP A 149 -3.10 -3.05 0.56
CA ASP A 149 -4.37 -2.82 -0.11
C ASP A 149 -5.44 -3.83 0.36
N ILE A 150 -6.67 -3.71 -0.14
CA ILE A 150 -7.78 -4.59 0.25
C ILE A 150 -7.52 -6.07 -0.10
N ARG A 151 -6.64 -6.37 -1.05
CA ARG A 151 -6.24 -7.73 -1.41
C ARG A 151 -5.13 -8.30 -0.53
N GLY A 152 -4.60 -7.49 0.40
CA GLY A 152 -3.45 -7.84 1.22
C GLY A 152 -2.13 -7.80 0.46
N THR A 153 -2.11 -7.17 -0.72
CA THR A 153 -0.91 -6.86 -1.50
C THR A 153 -0.48 -5.40 -1.24
N VAL A 154 0.60 -4.96 -1.83
CA VAL A 154 1.10 -3.60 -1.63
C VAL A 154 0.99 -2.83 -2.96
N GLY A 155 -0.18 -2.21 -3.18
CA GLY A 155 -0.43 -1.34 -4.33
C GLY A 155 -0.42 -2.07 -5.67
N THR A 156 -0.89 -3.32 -5.75
CA THR A 156 -0.98 -4.04 -7.01
C THR A 156 -2.23 -3.65 -7.79
N PHE A 157 -2.13 -3.70 -9.10
CA PHE A 157 -3.19 -3.31 -10.02
C PHE A 157 -3.99 -4.50 -10.56
N SER A 158 -5.15 -4.22 -11.16
CA SER A 158 -5.82 -5.08 -12.13
C SER A 158 -5.85 -4.33 -13.46
N TYR A 159 -5.48 -5.01 -14.54
CA TYR A 159 -5.42 -4.44 -15.87
C TYR A 159 -6.22 -5.29 -16.84
N TRP A 160 -7.10 -4.65 -17.57
CA TRP A 160 -7.95 -5.28 -18.57
C TRP A 160 -7.65 -4.67 -19.93
N ALA A 161 -7.41 -5.53 -20.93
CA ALA A 161 -7.18 -5.09 -22.30
C ALA A 161 -7.77 -6.05 -23.33
N THR A 162 -8.07 -5.54 -24.51
CA THR A 162 -8.63 -6.33 -25.62
C THR A 162 -7.59 -7.11 -26.38
N ASP A 163 -6.34 -6.66 -26.37
CA ASP A 163 -5.21 -7.16 -27.15
C ASP A 163 -4.23 -8.05 -26.37
N LEU A 164 -4.53 -8.37 -25.11
CA LEU A 164 -3.72 -9.33 -24.35
C LEU A 164 -3.77 -10.72 -24.99
N SER A 165 -2.62 -11.28 -25.24
CA SER A 165 -2.50 -12.69 -25.62
C SER A 165 -2.78 -13.62 -24.44
N PRO A 166 -3.15 -14.89 -24.65
CA PRO A 166 -3.32 -15.85 -23.56
C PRO A 166 -2.06 -16.07 -22.71
N ALA A 167 -0.87 -15.84 -23.29
CA ALA A 167 0.40 -15.95 -22.56
C ALA A 167 0.67 -14.78 -21.63
N GLU A 168 0.09 -13.60 -21.90
CA GLU A 168 0.23 -12.39 -21.08
C GLU A 168 -0.84 -12.30 -20.00
N ALA A 169 -1.99 -12.97 -20.20
CA ALA A 169 -3.07 -12.99 -19.21
C ALA A 169 -2.68 -13.81 -17.98
N GLY A 170 -3.09 -13.37 -16.82
CA GLY A 170 -2.87 -14.06 -15.56
C GLY A 170 -2.34 -13.16 -14.45
N ASN A 171 -1.72 -13.77 -13.45
CA ASN A 171 -1.11 -13.04 -12.35
C ASN A 171 0.30 -12.60 -12.70
N THR A 172 0.63 -11.35 -12.45
CA THR A 172 2.00 -10.87 -12.54
C THR A 172 2.83 -11.36 -11.35
N GLU A 173 4.16 -11.32 -11.49
CA GLU A 173 5.11 -11.69 -10.44
C GLU A 173 4.87 -10.95 -9.12
N PHE A 174 4.41 -9.70 -9.18
CA PHE A 174 4.10 -8.88 -8.01
C PHE A 174 2.62 -8.88 -7.60
N GLY A 175 1.82 -9.84 -8.08
CA GLY A 175 0.41 -10.01 -7.72
C GLY A 175 -0.58 -9.12 -8.45
N GLY A 176 -0.15 -8.38 -9.47
CA GLY A 176 -1.05 -7.70 -10.41
C GLY A 176 -1.82 -8.72 -11.25
N ILE A 177 -3.00 -8.35 -11.72
CA ILE A 177 -3.87 -9.21 -12.52
C ILE A 177 -3.99 -8.61 -13.92
N LEU A 178 -3.66 -9.40 -14.94
CA LEU A 178 -3.84 -9.07 -16.35
C LEU A 178 -4.96 -9.95 -16.91
N GLU A 179 -5.99 -9.34 -17.46
CA GLU A 179 -7.15 -10.06 -17.98
C GLU A 179 -7.56 -9.52 -19.34
N ARG A 180 -7.83 -10.43 -20.27
CA ARG A 180 -8.33 -10.06 -21.58
C ARG A 180 -9.83 -9.78 -21.53
N LEU A 181 -10.25 -8.60 -22.00
CA LEU A 181 -11.64 -8.28 -22.23
C LEU A 181 -12.07 -8.66 -23.65
N ALA A 182 -13.12 -9.44 -23.74
CA ALA A 182 -13.80 -9.69 -25.01
C ALA A 182 -15.10 -8.89 -25.08
N PHE A 183 -15.18 -7.98 -26.05
CA PHE A 183 -16.41 -7.21 -26.28
C PHE A 183 -17.35 -7.95 -27.22
N GLU A 184 -18.59 -8.16 -26.78
CA GLU A 184 -19.67 -8.67 -27.58
C GLU A 184 -20.77 -7.61 -27.63
N SER A 185 -21.15 -7.18 -28.83
CA SER A 185 -22.16 -6.13 -29.04
C SER A 185 -21.92 -4.85 -28.21
N GLY A 186 -20.66 -4.44 -28.09
CA GLY A 186 -20.27 -3.22 -27.35
C GLY A 186 -20.22 -3.36 -25.82
N ALA A 187 -20.33 -4.57 -25.30
CA ALA A 187 -20.20 -4.83 -23.86
C ALA A 187 -19.21 -5.96 -23.57
N ALA A 188 -18.49 -5.84 -22.47
CA ALA A 188 -17.64 -6.88 -21.92
C ALA A 188 -17.97 -7.08 -20.44
N SER A 189 -17.90 -8.32 -19.98
CA SER A 189 -18.15 -8.66 -18.58
C SER A 189 -16.94 -9.35 -17.97
N THR A 190 -16.56 -8.92 -16.78
CA THR A 190 -15.49 -9.48 -15.99
C THR A 190 -15.80 -9.33 -14.50
N VAL A 191 -14.81 -9.53 -13.64
CA VAL A 191 -14.93 -9.34 -12.20
C VAL A 191 -13.78 -8.49 -11.67
N LEU A 192 -14.07 -7.64 -10.72
CA LEU A 192 -13.04 -7.06 -9.86
C LEU A 192 -12.68 -8.07 -8.77
N VAL A 193 -11.42 -8.47 -8.74
CA VAL A 193 -10.89 -9.39 -7.74
C VAL A 193 -10.59 -8.64 -6.45
N GLY A 194 -11.13 -9.13 -5.36
CA GLY A 194 -10.99 -8.57 -4.02
C GLY A 194 -10.09 -9.37 -3.08
N PRO A 195 -10.33 -9.28 -1.78
CA PRO A 195 -9.56 -9.97 -0.75
C PRO A 195 -9.80 -11.48 -0.75
N ASP A 196 -8.92 -12.21 -0.05
CA ASP A 196 -9.16 -13.61 0.27
C ASP A 196 -10.43 -13.72 1.14
N ASN A 197 -11.21 -14.77 0.92
CA ASN A 197 -12.42 -15.02 1.70
C ASN A 197 -12.04 -15.45 3.13
N PRO A 198 -12.34 -14.65 4.16
CA PRO A 198 -11.95 -14.96 5.53
C PRO A 198 -12.78 -16.08 6.19
N ALA A 199 -13.81 -16.56 5.51
CA ALA A 199 -14.71 -17.59 6.04
C ALA A 199 -14.35 -19.01 5.57
N VAL A 200 -13.33 -19.18 4.72
CA VAL A 200 -12.90 -20.49 4.22
C VAL A 200 -11.40 -20.66 4.40
N ALA A 201 -10.99 -21.89 4.72
CA ALA A 201 -9.57 -22.22 4.92
C ALA A 201 -8.76 -22.21 3.61
N GLU A 202 -9.39 -22.57 2.51
CA GLU A 202 -8.77 -22.49 1.18
C GLU A 202 -8.67 -21.04 0.72
N ARG A 203 -7.55 -20.69 0.14
CA ARG A 203 -7.36 -19.36 -0.49
C ARG A 203 -8.30 -19.20 -1.68
N ARG A 204 -9.44 -18.58 -1.45
CA ARG A 204 -10.41 -18.23 -2.47
C ARG A 204 -10.69 -16.73 -2.42
N ARG A 205 -10.41 -16.04 -3.51
CA ARG A 205 -10.64 -14.61 -3.61
C ARG A 205 -12.12 -14.30 -3.76
N LEU A 206 -12.56 -13.28 -3.05
CA LEU A 206 -13.87 -12.66 -3.28
C LEU A 206 -13.83 -11.84 -4.57
N THR A 207 -14.95 -11.77 -5.25
CA THR A 207 -15.09 -10.99 -6.48
C THR A 207 -16.36 -10.15 -6.46
N THR A 208 -16.36 -9.08 -7.26
CA THR A 208 -17.57 -8.31 -7.55
C THR A 208 -17.71 -8.12 -9.06
N PRO A 209 -18.92 -8.24 -9.64
CA PRO A 209 -19.12 -8.10 -11.09
C PRO A 209 -18.71 -6.72 -11.59
N LEU A 210 -18.06 -6.71 -12.76
CA LEU A 210 -17.71 -5.52 -13.52
C LEU A 210 -18.17 -5.72 -14.96
N THR A 211 -19.01 -4.83 -15.45
CA THR A 211 -19.40 -4.78 -16.86
C THR A 211 -18.90 -3.47 -17.45
N VAL A 212 -18.28 -3.54 -18.61
CA VAL A 212 -17.79 -2.39 -19.37
C VAL A 212 -18.60 -2.28 -20.65
N ARG A 213 -19.18 -1.11 -20.91
CA ARG A 213 -19.83 -0.77 -22.18
C ARG A 213 -19.03 0.30 -22.88
N TRP A 214 -18.57 -0.01 -24.06
CA TRP A 214 -17.79 0.90 -24.87
C TRP A 214 -18.08 0.68 -26.36
N SER A 215 -18.11 1.75 -27.10
CA SER A 215 -18.22 1.73 -28.57
C SER A 215 -16.90 2.19 -29.16
N GLU A 216 -16.46 1.53 -30.21
CA GLU A 216 -15.22 1.85 -30.90
C GLU A 216 -15.17 3.34 -31.30
N GLY A 217 -14.04 4.00 -30.99
CA GLY A 217 -13.86 5.43 -31.23
C GLY A 217 -14.51 6.36 -30.20
N SER A 218 -15.27 5.83 -29.23
CA SER A 218 -15.82 6.67 -28.16
C SER A 218 -14.72 7.07 -27.18
N PRO A 219 -14.62 8.36 -26.79
CA PRO A 219 -13.73 8.79 -25.73
C PRO A 219 -14.22 8.44 -24.33
N ARG A 220 -15.33 7.71 -24.22
CA ARG A 220 -15.99 7.39 -22.95
C ARG A 220 -16.40 5.94 -22.88
N ALA A 221 -16.28 5.35 -21.69
CA ALA A 221 -16.83 4.06 -21.35
C ALA A 221 -17.82 4.19 -20.19
N GLU A 222 -18.86 3.36 -20.20
CA GLU A 222 -19.77 3.20 -19.07
C GLU A 222 -19.49 1.87 -18.38
N LEU A 223 -19.28 1.94 -17.07
CA LEU A 223 -18.97 0.77 -16.26
C LEU A 223 -20.09 0.53 -15.25
N GLN A 224 -20.40 -0.75 -15.02
CA GLN A 224 -21.24 -1.18 -13.91
C GLN A 224 -20.39 -1.98 -12.95
N LEU A 225 -20.11 -1.43 -11.77
CA LEU A 225 -19.29 -2.08 -10.76
C LEU A 225 -20.09 -2.28 -9.47
N GLY A 226 -20.35 -3.53 -9.12
CA GLY A 226 -21.09 -3.84 -7.90
C GLY A 226 -22.49 -3.19 -7.81
N GLY A 227 -23.13 -2.96 -8.95
CA GLY A 227 -24.45 -2.29 -9.04
C GLY A 227 -24.40 -0.77 -9.16
N GLN A 228 -23.22 -0.16 -9.16
CA GLN A 228 -23.03 1.28 -9.36
C GLN A 228 -22.64 1.58 -10.81
N ALA A 229 -23.24 2.61 -11.41
CA ALA A 229 -22.84 3.11 -12.71
C ALA A 229 -21.70 4.14 -12.58
N VAL A 230 -20.66 3.95 -13.34
CA VAL A 230 -19.47 4.82 -13.38
C VAL A 230 -19.21 5.21 -14.83
N ARG A 231 -18.93 6.47 -15.08
CA ARG A 231 -18.48 6.94 -16.40
C ARG A 231 -16.98 7.23 -16.31
N LEU A 232 -16.26 6.73 -17.30
CA LEU A 232 -14.82 6.89 -17.40
C LEU A 232 -14.49 7.55 -18.74
N GLU A 233 -13.70 8.61 -18.71
CA GLU A 233 -13.19 9.26 -19.93
C GLU A 233 -11.81 8.70 -20.26
N ALA A 234 -11.48 8.58 -21.54
CA ALA A 234 -10.20 8.08 -21.99
C ALA A 234 -9.03 8.92 -21.40
N GLY A 235 -8.06 8.24 -20.80
CA GLY A 235 -6.93 8.87 -20.13
C GLY A 235 -7.25 9.58 -18.80
N GLY A 236 -8.49 9.42 -18.29
CA GLY A 236 -8.92 10.00 -17.02
C GLY A 236 -9.02 8.97 -15.90
N TRP A 237 -8.95 9.45 -14.65
CA TRP A 237 -9.25 8.66 -13.46
C TRP A 237 -10.70 8.85 -13.02
N SER A 238 -11.33 7.79 -12.56
CA SER A 238 -12.60 7.91 -11.85
C SER A 238 -12.42 8.58 -10.48
N ASP A 239 -13.51 9.03 -9.88
CA ASP A 239 -13.56 9.22 -8.43
C ASP A 239 -13.36 7.88 -7.70
N TRP A 240 -13.14 7.94 -6.38
CA TRP A 240 -13.09 6.76 -5.53
C TRP A 240 -14.46 6.07 -5.48
N ILE A 241 -14.52 4.85 -5.99
CA ILE A 241 -15.74 4.04 -6.11
C ILE A 241 -15.80 3.09 -4.92
N PRO A 242 -16.79 3.19 -4.03
CA PRO A 242 -17.01 2.21 -2.99
C PRO A 242 -17.35 0.85 -3.59
N VAL A 243 -16.67 -0.21 -3.14
CA VAL A 243 -16.93 -1.58 -3.57
C VAL A 243 -17.25 -2.47 -2.38
N THR A 244 -18.10 -3.46 -2.63
CA THR A 244 -18.50 -4.43 -1.62
C THR A 244 -18.30 -5.84 -2.14
N PHE A 245 -17.60 -6.65 -1.36
CA PHE A 245 -17.39 -8.07 -1.60
C PHE A 245 -18.21 -8.86 -0.60
N THR A 246 -19.05 -9.75 -1.08
CA THR A 246 -19.94 -10.57 -0.23
C THR A 246 -19.23 -11.86 0.17
N VAL A 247 -19.02 -12.04 1.47
CA VAL A 247 -18.49 -13.28 2.05
C VAL A 247 -19.63 -14.29 2.18
N ASN A 248 -20.72 -13.86 2.79
CA ASN A 248 -21.99 -14.60 2.93
C ASN A 248 -23.14 -13.59 3.13
N PRO A 249 -24.40 -14.00 3.26
CA PRO A 249 -25.52 -13.07 3.40
C PRO A 249 -25.41 -12.07 4.56
N LEU A 250 -24.64 -12.39 5.60
CA LEU A 250 -24.50 -11.58 6.82
C LEU A 250 -23.19 -10.79 6.87
N VAL A 251 -22.16 -11.22 6.11
CA VAL A 251 -20.80 -10.66 6.19
C VAL A 251 -20.38 -10.10 4.85
N ARG A 252 -19.93 -8.87 4.85
CA ARG A 252 -19.43 -8.15 3.66
C ARG A 252 -18.11 -7.45 3.98
N VAL A 253 -17.20 -7.46 3.02
CA VAL A 253 -15.96 -6.65 3.06
C VAL A 253 -16.16 -5.44 2.17
N ARG A 254 -15.83 -4.26 2.67
CA ARG A 254 -15.97 -2.99 1.93
C ARG A 254 -14.59 -2.40 1.65
N GLY A 255 -14.47 -1.78 0.51
CA GLY A 255 -13.28 -1.06 0.08
C GLY A 255 -13.60 0.04 -0.90
N MET A 256 -12.57 0.61 -1.47
CA MET A 256 -12.67 1.61 -2.54
C MET A 256 -11.66 1.30 -3.62
N VAL A 257 -12.00 1.63 -4.87
CA VAL A 257 -11.11 1.52 -6.02
C VAL A 257 -11.17 2.78 -6.86
N GLN A 258 -10.12 3.05 -7.61
CA GLN A 258 -10.12 4.00 -8.72
C GLN A 258 -9.87 3.22 -10.00
N LEU A 259 -10.49 3.67 -11.08
CA LEU A 259 -10.36 3.12 -12.43
C LEU A 259 -9.78 4.17 -13.35
N HIS A 260 -8.92 3.72 -14.26
CA HIS A 260 -8.28 4.57 -15.28
C HIS A 260 -8.44 3.94 -16.66
#